data_6fb9d23bfbc3bd53d935b9f0e15121b2
#
_entry.id   6fb9d23bfbc3bd53d935b9f0e15121b2
#
_cell.length_a   1.000
_cell.length_b   1.000
_cell.length_c   1.000
_cell.angle_alpha   90.00
_cell.angle_beta   90.00
_cell.angle_gamma   90.00
#
_symmetry.space_group_name_H-M   'P 1'
#
loop_
_entity.id
_entity.type
_entity.pdbx_description
1 polymer ?
#
loop_
_entity_poly.entity_id
_entity_poly.type
_entity_poly.pdbx_seq_one_letter_code
_entity_poly.pdbx_strand_id
1 'polypeptide(L)'
;MQIKRFGFLAFLLAFSFSWAANASNQHGDEHGHHEEQDEKSIKEQIAEVKEHHLKDSHSFHLWGDHASGTSVEFPLPIILWDEGELHFFMSSAFHHSENQTVESKGSYFRLYHSKIYKTDAEGTIHYDEEHHATNAKPIDFSITKTVFSTILVGILLLWLFGAVAKKYRKDPVPRGIAKFMEPLVILVRDDIAKPNIGEKDYKRFMPYLLTVFFFIWMANMIGQTPLGINITGNIAVTMGLALITFFLTQFSGRKDYWAHIFWMPGVPYLMRVILMPIEILGLFVKPFSLMIRLYANILAGHVVIMSIISLIFIFGNWFATGAFFGLTFFLSIIELLVAFLQAYIFTMLSALYFGSAVEVHDEHH
;
A
#
# COMPACT_ATOMS: atom_id res chain seq x y z
N MET A 1 -9.32 4.49 -35.21
CA MET A 1 -8.59 4.97 -34.02
C MET A 1 -9.52 5.59 -32.92
N GLN A 2 -10.78 5.84 -33.18
CA GLN A 2 -11.73 6.43 -32.24
C GLN A 2 -12.37 5.43 -31.24
N ILE A 3 -12.53 4.17 -31.58
CA ILE A 3 -13.23 3.17 -30.75
C ILE A 3 -12.47 2.83 -29.43
N LYS A 4 -11.13 2.94 -29.41
CA LYS A 4 -10.31 2.65 -28.23
C LYS A 4 -10.31 3.77 -27.18
N ARG A 5 -10.63 5.02 -27.56
CA ARG A 5 -10.79 6.15 -26.63
C ARG A 5 -12.11 6.07 -25.87
N PHE A 6 -13.17 5.54 -26.50
CA PHE A 6 -14.46 5.32 -25.87
C PHE A 6 -14.40 4.22 -24.80
N GLY A 7 -13.62 3.16 -24.99
CA GLY A 7 -13.48 2.08 -24.01
C GLY A 7 -12.79 2.53 -22.71
N PHE A 8 -11.79 3.40 -22.80
CA PHE A 8 -11.09 3.94 -21.62
C PHE A 8 -11.97 4.94 -20.85
N LEU A 9 -12.72 5.79 -21.56
CA LEU A 9 -13.69 6.71 -20.94
C LEU A 9 -14.87 5.95 -20.30
N ALA A 10 -15.37 4.90 -20.96
CA ALA A 10 -16.41 4.02 -20.43
C ALA A 10 -15.93 3.24 -19.21
N PHE A 11 -14.66 2.82 -19.16
CA PHE A 11 -14.06 2.18 -18.00
C PHE A 11 -13.93 3.16 -16.82
N LEU A 12 -13.49 4.40 -17.07
CA LEU A 12 -13.43 5.46 -16.03
C LEU A 12 -14.81 5.84 -15.52
N LEU A 13 -15.83 5.93 -16.41
CA LEU A 13 -17.20 6.21 -16.03
C LEU A 13 -17.85 5.03 -15.27
N ALA A 14 -17.62 3.80 -15.70
CA ALA A 14 -18.09 2.61 -14.98
C ALA A 14 -17.44 2.48 -13.60
N PHE A 15 -16.16 2.88 -13.49
CA PHE A 15 -15.40 2.91 -12.26
C PHE A 15 -15.94 3.93 -11.24
N SER A 16 -16.25 5.14 -11.70
CA SER A 16 -16.86 6.19 -10.85
C SER A 16 -18.32 5.86 -10.50
N PHE A 17 -19.06 5.22 -11.41
CA PHE A 17 -20.47 4.87 -11.20
C PHE A 17 -20.64 3.68 -10.23
N SER A 18 -19.73 2.69 -10.30
CA SER A 18 -19.72 1.56 -9.37
C SER A 18 -19.46 2.00 -7.93
N TRP A 19 -18.63 3.03 -7.73
CA TRP A 19 -18.37 3.58 -6.40
C TRP A 19 -19.52 4.45 -5.87
N ALA A 20 -20.15 5.23 -6.73
CA ALA A 20 -21.34 6.03 -6.38
C ALA A 20 -22.57 5.13 -6.09
N ALA A 21 -22.75 4.03 -6.81
CA ALA A 21 -23.83 3.07 -6.58
C ALA A 21 -23.68 2.32 -5.25
N ASN A 22 -22.45 2.04 -4.81
CA ASN A 22 -22.20 1.44 -3.50
C ASN A 22 -22.48 2.42 -2.34
N ALA A 23 -22.33 3.73 -2.58
CA ALA A 23 -22.64 4.76 -1.61
C ALA A 23 -24.15 5.05 -1.49
N SER A 24 -24.94 4.81 -2.55
CA SER A 24 -26.38 5.11 -2.58
C SER A 24 -27.30 4.02 -2.03
N ASN A 25 -26.81 2.80 -1.85
CA ASN A 25 -27.61 1.67 -1.32
C ASN A 25 -27.73 1.63 0.22
N GLN A 26 -27.18 2.64 0.92
CA GLN A 26 -27.29 2.73 2.39
C GLN A 26 -28.47 3.59 2.91
N HIS A 27 -29.36 4.07 2.05
CA HIS A 27 -30.54 4.81 2.49
C HIS A 27 -31.81 4.23 1.88
N GLY A 28 -32.51 3.41 2.64
CA GLY A 28 -33.89 3.03 2.52
C GLY A 28 -34.63 3.29 3.83
N ASP A 29 -35.43 4.35 3.84
CA ASP A 29 -36.61 4.62 4.67
C ASP A 29 -36.52 4.48 6.20
N GLU A 30 -36.50 5.68 6.88
CA GLU A 30 -37.46 5.96 7.95
C GLU A 30 -37.49 7.46 8.25
N HIS A 31 -38.62 8.12 8.03
CA HIS A 31 -38.92 9.49 8.44
C HIS A 31 -39.41 9.52 9.89
N GLY A 32 -38.81 10.37 10.74
CA GLY A 32 -39.44 10.82 11.98
C GLY A 32 -38.49 11.16 13.12
N HIS A 33 -38.31 12.47 13.35
CA HIS A 33 -37.88 13.10 14.62
C HIS A 33 -36.61 12.60 15.32
N HIS A 34 -35.48 13.27 15.05
CA HIS A 34 -34.34 13.46 16.00
C HIS A 34 -33.14 14.07 15.27
N GLU A 35 -33.14 15.37 14.95
CA GLU A 35 -32.04 16.00 14.18
C GLU A 35 -30.70 16.11 14.96
N GLU A 36 -30.69 16.27 16.28
CA GLU A 36 -29.43 16.38 17.03
C GLU A 36 -28.76 15.04 17.43
N GLN A 37 -29.52 13.97 17.59
CA GLN A 37 -28.99 12.63 17.86
C GLN A 37 -28.49 11.97 16.56
N ASP A 38 -29.12 12.25 15.43
CA ASP A 38 -28.74 11.71 14.12
C ASP A 38 -27.40 12.27 13.62
N GLU A 39 -27.04 13.54 13.90
CA GLU A 39 -25.74 14.09 13.49
C GLU A 39 -24.55 13.48 14.23
N LYS A 40 -24.69 13.15 15.51
CA LYS A 40 -23.65 12.42 16.25
C LYS A 40 -23.49 10.99 15.75
N SER A 41 -24.61 10.32 15.51
CA SER A 41 -24.65 8.96 14.96
C SER A 41 -23.99 8.87 13.56
N ILE A 42 -24.30 9.79 12.65
CA ILE A 42 -23.70 9.84 11.30
C ILE A 42 -22.21 10.11 11.34
N LYS A 43 -21.73 11.05 12.18
CA LYS A 43 -20.31 11.35 12.34
C LYS A 43 -19.54 10.17 12.94
N GLU A 44 -20.11 9.47 13.90
CA GLU A 44 -19.53 8.27 14.49
C GLU A 44 -19.46 7.12 13.48
N GLN A 45 -20.53 6.86 12.73
CA GLN A 45 -20.55 5.86 11.66
C GLN A 45 -19.51 6.17 10.57
N ILE A 46 -19.38 7.43 10.15
CA ILE A 46 -18.36 7.84 9.17
C ILE A 46 -16.94 7.63 9.73
N ALA A 47 -16.71 7.93 11.01
CA ALA A 47 -15.42 7.71 11.64
C ALA A 47 -15.08 6.21 11.70
N GLU A 48 -16.05 5.38 12.04
CA GLU A 48 -15.91 3.93 12.11
C GLU A 48 -15.64 3.31 10.72
N VAL A 49 -16.37 3.74 9.69
CA VAL A 49 -16.13 3.32 8.29
C VAL A 49 -14.73 3.72 7.82
N LYS A 50 -14.27 4.95 8.11
CA LYS A 50 -12.90 5.38 7.79
C LYS A 50 -11.86 4.54 8.49
N GLU A 51 -12.05 4.29 9.77
CA GLU A 51 -11.13 3.50 10.59
C GLU A 51 -11.06 2.05 10.08
N HIS A 52 -12.19 1.44 9.75
CA HIS A 52 -12.27 0.08 9.22
C HIS A 52 -11.60 -0.05 7.84
N HIS A 53 -11.73 0.96 6.96
CA HIS A 53 -11.12 0.94 5.63
C HIS A 53 -9.60 1.16 5.66
N LEU A 54 -9.10 1.93 6.63
CA LEU A 54 -7.68 2.24 6.77
C LEU A 54 -6.89 1.17 7.54
N LYS A 55 -7.56 0.39 8.41
CA LYS A 55 -6.92 -0.69 9.17
C LYS A 55 -6.72 -1.94 8.32
N ASP A 56 -5.62 -2.64 8.61
CA ASP A 56 -5.34 -3.95 8.03
C ASP A 56 -6.19 -5.01 8.75
N SER A 57 -7.11 -5.65 8.03
CA SER A 57 -8.04 -6.64 8.57
C SER A 57 -7.61 -8.07 8.23
N HIS A 58 -8.05 -9.03 9.07
CA HIS A 58 -7.84 -10.46 8.87
C HIS A 58 -8.92 -11.10 7.96
N SER A 59 -9.87 -10.32 7.45
CA SER A 59 -10.86 -10.73 6.46
C SER A 59 -10.81 -9.82 5.23
N PHE A 60 -11.07 -10.39 4.06
CA PHE A 60 -11.15 -9.64 2.82
C PHE A 60 -12.62 -9.41 2.46
N HIS A 61 -13.11 -8.21 2.73
CA HIS A 61 -14.48 -7.82 2.43
C HIS A 61 -14.61 -7.49 0.93
N LEU A 62 -15.47 -8.21 0.22
CA LEU A 62 -15.70 -8.02 -1.21
C LEU A 62 -16.89 -7.12 -1.49
N TRP A 63 -18.03 -7.37 -0.80
CA TRP A 63 -19.28 -6.67 -1.05
C TRP A 63 -20.26 -6.88 0.11
N GLY A 64 -21.12 -5.88 0.37
CA GLY A 64 -22.22 -5.96 1.34
C GLY A 64 -21.98 -5.14 2.60
N ASP A 65 -23.00 -5.07 3.47
CA ASP A 65 -22.96 -4.35 4.73
C ASP A 65 -23.02 -5.34 5.90
N HIS A 66 -22.16 -5.16 6.89
CA HIS A 66 -22.14 -5.96 8.11
C HIS A 66 -23.45 -5.84 8.91
N ALA A 67 -24.11 -4.67 8.85
CA ALA A 67 -25.36 -4.42 9.57
C ALA A 67 -26.54 -5.19 8.97
N SER A 68 -26.53 -5.48 7.67
CA SER A 68 -27.63 -6.19 6.97
C SER A 68 -27.44 -7.71 6.90
N GLY A 69 -26.33 -8.25 7.39
CA GLY A 69 -26.03 -9.68 7.36
C GLY A 69 -25.76 -10.28 5.97
N THR A 70 -25.61 -9.45 4.95
CA THR A 70 -25.36 -9.86 3.56
C THR A 70 -23.93 -9.57 3.10
N SER A 71 -22.96 -9.51 4.02
CA SER A 71 -21.56 -9.32 3.66
C SER A 71 -20.96 -10.57 3.01
N VAL A 72 -20.36 -10.41 1.83
CA VAL A 72 -19.53 -11.44 1.21
C VAL A 72 -18.10 -11.19 1.57
N GLU A 73 -17.60 -11.99 2.51
CA GLU A 73 -16.20 -11.94 2.97
C GLU A 73 -15.44 -13.18 2.53
N PHE A 74 -14.22 -12.97 2.12
CA PHE A 74 -13.28 -14.06 1.90
C PHE A 74 -12.44 -14.24 3.17
N PRO A 75 -12.60 -15.36 3.90
CA PRO A 75 -11.86 -15.61 5.13
C PRO A 75 -10.38 -15.87 4.81
N LEU A 76 -9.49 -15.18 5.54
CA LEU A 76 -8.06 -15.34 5.40
C LEU A 76 -7.52 -16.28 6.49
N PRO A 77 -6.42 -17.03 6.23
CA PRO A 77 -5.81 -17.91 7.20
C PRO A 77 -5.10 -17.11 8.29
N ILE A 78 -5.38 -17.46 9.53
CA ILE A 78 -4.78 -16.90 10.73
C ILE A 78 -3.75 -17.89 11.26
N ILE A 79 -2.54 -17.38 11.49
CA ILE A 79 -1.39 -18.14 11.96
C ILE A 79 -0.81 -17.41 13.15
N LEU A 80 -0.99 -17.97 14.35
CA LEU A 80 -0.49 -17.39 15.59
C LEU A 80 0.55 -18.29 16.22
N TRP A 81 1.55 -17.67 16.83
CA TRP A 81 2.54 -18.35 17.65
C TRP A 81 2.40 -17.88 19.09
N ASP A 82 1.99 -18.77 19.98
CA ASP A 82 1.77 -18.48 21.40
C ASP A 82 2.39 -19.59 22.26
N GLU A 83 3.15 -19.22 23.29
CA GLU A 83 3.77 -20.13 24.28
C GLU A 83 4.53 -21.35 23.69
N GLY A 84 5.07 -21.21 22.47
CA GLY A 84 5.78 -22.30 21.79
C GLY A 84 4.91 -23.17 20.89
N GLU A 85 3.62 -22.91 20.79
CA GLU A 85 2.67 -23.62 19.95
C GLU A 85 2.19 -22.77 18.76
N LEU A 86 1.98 -23.45 17.63
CA LEU A 86 1.43 -22.86 16.42
C LEU A 86 -0.08 -23.12 16.37
N HIS A 87 -0.87 -22.04 16.29
CA HIS A 87 -2.30 -22.07 16.11
C HIS A 87 -2.65 -21.68 14.69
N PHE A 88 -3.50 -22.46 14.03
CA PHE A 88 -3.94 -22.24 12.65
C PHE A 88 -5.45 -22.41 12.54
N PHE A 89 -6.14 -21.35 12.09
CA PHE A 89 -7.58 -21.37 11.82
C PHE A 89 -7.92 -20.27 10.80
N MET A 90 -9.15 -20.27 10.31
CA MET A 90 -9.62 -19.26 9.36
C MET A 90 -10.28 -18.08 10.09
N SER A 91 -10.19 -16.88 9.53
CA SER A 91 -10.82 -15.69 10.14
C SER A 91 -12.34 -15.81 10.31
N SER A 92 -13.01 -16.64 9.51
CA SER A 92 -14.44 -16.94 9.67
C SER A 92 -14.79 -17.55 11.04
N ALA A 93 -13.83 -18.16 11.73
CA ALA A 93 -14.07 -18.73 13.05
C ALA A 93 -14.45 -17.66 14.08
N PHE A 94 -13.96 -16.41 13.93
CA PHE A 94 -14.35 -15.32 14.79
C PHE A 94 -15.80 -14.86 14.59
N HIS A 95 -16.34 -14.99 13.38
CA HIS A 95 -17.72 -14.57 13.06
C HIS A 95 -18.78 -15.54 13.57
N HIS A 96 -18.41 -16.78 13.89
CA HIS A 96 -19.34 -17.80 14.38
C HIS A 96 -19.52 -17.79 15.91
N SER A 97 -18.77 -16.98 16.66
CA SER A 97 -18.90 -16.88 18.10
C SER A 97 -19.52 -15.53 18.50
N GLU A 98 -20.46 -15.55 19.47
CA GLU A 98 -21.14 -14.34 19.99
C GLU A 98 -20.14 -13.28 20.48
N ASN A 99 -18.98 -13.69 21.01
CA ASN A 99 -17.95 -12.82 21.55
C ASN A 99 -16.74 -12.63 20.61
N GLN A 100 -16.81 -13.07 19.36
CA GLN A 100 -15.68 -13.08 18.43
C GLN A 100 -14.43 -13.80 19.01
N THR A 101 -14.65 -14.87 19.78
CA THR A 101 -13.62 -15.65 20.47
C THR A 101 -13.45 -16.99 19.78
N VAL A 102 -12.21 -17.45 19.61
CA VAL A 102 -11.89 -18.75 19.01
C VAL A 102 -11.03 -19.53 19.97
N GLU A 103 -11.44 -20.77 20.26
CA GLU A 103 -10.63 -21.74 20.99
C GLU A 103 -9.70 -22.49 20.02
N SER A 104 -8.42 -22.54 20.34
CA SER A 104 -7.44 -23.34 19.63
C SER A 104 -6.44 -23.94 20.62
N LYS A 105 -6.35 -25.26 20.66
CA LYS A 105 -5.43 -26.03 21.52
C LYS A 105 -5.48 -25.64 23.02
N GLY A 106 -6.68 -25.28 23.52
CA GLY A 106 -6.86 -24.90 24.93
C GLY A 106 -6.54 -23.43 25.25
N SER A 107 -6.13 -22.65 24.27
CA SER A 107 -5.99 -21.17 24.36
C SER A 107 -7.16 -20.49 23.64
N TYR A 108 -7.62 -19.37 24.20
CA TYR A 108 -8.71 -18.57 23.62
C TYR A 108 -8.16 -17.29 23.05
N PHE A 109 -8.58 -16.96 21.83
CA PHE A 109 -8.17 -15.76 21.11
C PHE A 109 -9.38 -14.94 20.71
N ARG A 110 -9.27 -13.61 20.87
CA ARG A 110 -10.32 -12.67 20.47
C ARG A 110 -9.76 -11.63 19.50
N LEU A 111 -10.53 -11.37 18.44
CA LEU A 111 -10.26 -10.27 17.53
C LEU A 111 -10.85 -8.98 18.11
N TYR A 112 -9.98 -8.01 18.41
CA TYR A 112 -10.37 -6.71 18.94
C TYR A 112 -9.59 -5.59 18.24
N HIS A 113 -10.29 -4.62 17.64
CA HIS A 113 -9.73 -3.53 16.87
C HIS A 113 -8.66 -3.98 15.84
N SER A 114 -8.99 -5.02 15.05
CA SER A 114 -8.11 -5.62 14.03
C SER A 114 -6.81 -6.24 14.56
N LYS A 115 -6.71 -6.49 15.88
CA LYS A 115 -5.60 -7.20 16.54
C LYS A 115 -6.13 -8.41 17.29
N ILE A 116 -5.32 -9.46 17.33
CA ILE A 116 -5.67 -10.69 18.05
C ILE A 116 -5.01 -10.68 19.42
N TYR A 117 -5.83 -10.92 20.44
CA TYR A 117 -5.43 -10.95 21.84
C TYR A 117 -5.73 -12.34 22.41
N LYS A 118 -4.86 -12.80 23.34
CA LYS A 118 -5.12 -13.96 24.17
C LYS A 118 -6.11 -13.57 25.27
N THR A 119 -7.16 -14.35 25.46
CA THR A 119 -8.24 -14.07 26.41
C THR A 119 -8.59 -15.33 27.19
N ASP A 120 -9.55 -15.19 28.12
CA ASP A 120 -10.25 -16.31 28.73
C ASP A 120 -11.35 -16.86 27.81
N ALA A 121 -12.08 -17.89 28.25
CA ALA A 121 -13.18 -18.50 27.51
C ALA A 121 -14.35 -17.51 27.27
N GLU A 122 -14.48 -16.47 28.10
CA GLU A 122 -15.50 -15.43 27.99
C GLU A 122 -15.10 -14.31 27.03
N GLY A 123 -13.83 -14.30 26.58
CA GLY A 123 -13.31 -13.28 25.67
C GLY A 123 -13.06 -11.93 26.35
N THR A 124 -12.72 -11.91 27.64
CA THR A 124 -12.55 -10.66 28.40
C THR A 124 -11.34 -9.89 27.94
N ILE A 125 -11.53 -8.60 27.64
CA ILE A 125 -10.43 -7.66 27.36
C ILE A 125 -10.21 -6.80 28.60
N HIS A 126 -9.01 -6.81 29.12
CA HIS A 126 -8.57 -5.96 30.22
C HIS A 126 -8.03 -4.63 29.67
N TYR A 127 -8.35 -3.54 30.35
CA TYR A 127 -7.94 -2.20 29.94
C TYR A 127 -7.06 -1.56 31.01
N ASP A 128 -6.09 -0.74 30.58
CA ASP A 128 -5.35 0.16 31.48
C ASP A 128 -6.13 1.46 31.75
N GLU A 129 -5.53 2.37 32.54
CA GLU A 129 -6.11 3.67 32.85
C GLU A 129 -6.33 4.56 31.61
N GLU A 130 -5.62 4.29 30.52
CA GLU A 130 -5.72 5.01 29.23
C GLU A 130 -6.66 4.29 28.23
N HIS A 131 -7.44 3.29 28.68
CA HIS A 131 -8.34 2.46 27.84
C HIS A 131 -7.62 1.64 26.76
N HIS A 132 -6.35 1.30 26.92
CA HIS A 132 -5.67 0.37 26.05
C HIS A 132 -5.81 -1.08 26.53
N ALA A 133 -5.99 -2.01 25.59
CA ALA A 133 -6.07 -3.43 25.91
C ALA A 133 -4.72 -3.97 26.39
N THR A 134 -4.68 -4.53 27.60
CA THR A 134 -3.47 -5.06 28.26
C THR A 134 -3.27 -6.56 28.11
N ASN A 135 -4.22 -7.26 27.50
CA ASN A 135 -4.13 -8.69 27.25
C ASN A 135 -2.86 -9.06 26.44
N ALA A 136 -2.33 -10.25 26.70
CA ALA A 136 -1.18 -10.76 25.97
C ALA A 136 -1.48 -10.85 24.47
N LYS A 137 -0.50 -10.49 23.64
CA LYS A 137 -0.59 -10.59 22.18
C LYS A 137 0.26 -11.75 21.71
N PRO A 138 -0.29 -12.76 21.04
CA PRO A 138 0.50 -13.77 20.37
C PRO A 138 1.32 -13.12 19.24
N ILE A 139 2.39 -13.79 18.81
CA ILE A 139 3.10 -13.36 17.60
C ILE A 139 2.23 -13.74 16.40
N ASP A 140 1.83 -12.72 15.64
CA ASP A 140 0.89 -12.85 14.53
C ASP A 140 1.63 -12.94 13.20
N PHE A 141 1.55 -14.12 12.55
CA PHE A 141 2.02 -14.39 11.19
C PHE A 141 0.87 -14.55 10.21
N SER A 142 -0.30 -14.09 10.56
CA SER A 142 -1.52 -14.25 9.75
C SER A 142 -1.39 -13.55 8.39
N ILE A 143 -2.08 -14.11 7.41
CA ILE A 143 -2.21 -13.48 6.10
C ILE A 143 -3.34 -12.45 6.22
N THR A 144 -2.94 -11.20 6.44
CA THR A 144 -3.87 -10.06 6.44
C THR A 144 -4.29 -9.67 5.03
N LYS A 145 -5.30 -8.81 4.91
CA LYS A 145 -5.76 -8.24 3.65
C LYS A 145 -4.61 -7.62 2.84
N THR A 146 -3.69 -6.90 3.50
CA THR A 146 -2.53 -6.27 2.86
C THR A 146 -1.54 -7.31 2.33
N VAL A 147 -1.24 -8.36 3.11
CA VAL A 147 -0.33 -9.44 2.70
C VAL A 147 -0.92 -10.22 1.51
N PHE A 148 -2.20 -10.59 1.60
CA PHE A 148 -2.90 -11.27 0.51
C PHE A 148 -2.88 -10.46 -0.78
N SER A 149 -3.19 -9.17 -0.69
CA SER A 149 -3.19 -8.26 -1.85
C SER A 149 -1.80 -8.04 -2.42
N THR A 150 -0.77 -7.99 -1.57
CA THR A 150 0.64 -7.91 -2.00
C THR A 150 1.06 -9.14 -2.80
N ILE A 151 0.69 -10.34 -2.33
CA ILE A 151 0.93 -11.60 -3.05
C ILE A 151 0.18 -11.61 -4.38
N LEU A 152 -1.09 -11.18 -4.38
CA LEU A 152 -1.89 -11.10 -5.60
C LEU A 152 -1.27 -10.18 -6.65
N VAL A 153 -0.81 -8.99 -6.26
CA VAL A 153 -0.09 -8.06 -7.16
C VAL A 153 1.21 -8.69 -7.65
N GLY A 154 1.96 -9.37 -6.79
CA GLY A 154 3.18 -10.08 -7.17
C GLY A 154 2.91 -11.16 -8.23
N ILE A 155 1.91 -12.00 -8.04
CA ILE A 155 1.48 -13.03 -9.01
C ILE A 155 1.05 -12.39 -10.32
N LEU A 156 0.25 -11.32 -10.25
CA LEU A 156 -0.22 -10.59 -11.44
C LEU A 156 0.94 -10.01 -12.23
N LEU A 157 1.96 -9.46 -11.57
CA LEU A 157 3.18 -8.97 -12.21
C LEU A 157 3.96 -10.10 -12.89
N LEU A 158 4.17 -11.23 -12.20
CA LEU A 158 4.87 -12.38 -12.78
C LEU A 158 4.13 -12.92 -14.01
N TRP A 159 2.80 -13.01 -13.94
CA TRP A 159 1.97 -13.41 -15.07
C TRP A 159 2.09 -12.42 -16.24
N LEU A 160 1.99 -11.10 -15.94
CA LEU A 160 2.06 -10.03 -16.93
C LEU A 160 3.40 -10.02 -17.66
N PHE A 161 4.51 -9.98 -16.91
CA PHE A 161 5.84 -10.00 -17.52
C PHE A 161 6.16 -11.33 -18.21
N GLY A 162 5.70 -12.45 -17.67
CA GLY A 162 5.81 -13.77 -18.30
C GLY A 162 5.06 -13.84 -19.64
N ALA A 163 3.85 -13.28 -19.70
CA ALA A 163 3.06 -13.20 -20.92
C ALA A 163 3.73 -12.30 -21.96
N VAL A 164 4.26 -11.15 -21.55
CA VAL A 164 5.00 -10.21 -22.42
C VAL A 164 6.27 -10.86 -22.93
N ALA A 165 7.08 -11.48 -22.09
CA ALA A 165 8.31 -12.17 -22.48
C ALA A 165 8.06 -13.32 -23.47
N LYS A 166 7.01 -14.14 -23.23
CA LYS A 166 6.60 -15.20 -24.15
C LYS A 166 6.21 -14.67 -25.54
N LYS A 167 5.58 -13.49 -25.58
CA LYS A 167 5.15 -12.85 -26.82
C LYS A 167 6.33 -12.33 -27.64
N TYR A 168 7.32 -11.67 -26.98
CA TYR A 168 8.54 -11.21 -27.64
C TYR A 168 9.43 -12.34 -28.19
N ARG A 169 9.35 -13.55 -27.61
CA ARG A 169 10.04 -14.71 -28.19
C ARG A 169 9.46 -15.19 -29.52
N LYS A 170 8.17 -14.91 -29.77
CA LYS A 170 7.46 -15.34 -30.98
C LYS A 170 7.44 -14.27 -32.07
N ASP A 171 7.27 -13.01 -31.70
CA ASP A 171 7.16 -11.88 -32.63
C ASP A 171 7.87 -10.68 -32.00
N PRO A 172 8.93 -10.12 -32.63
CA PRO A 172 9.64 -8.95 -32.13
C PRO A 172 8.80 -7.67 -32.19
N VAL A 173 7.67 -7.68 -32.90
CA VAL A 173 6.78 -6.51 -32.97
C VAL A 173 5.78 -6.51 -31.82
N PRO A 174 5.80 -5.48 -30.94
CA PRO A 174 4.91 -5.41 -29.79
C PRO A 174 3.45 -5.26 -30.20
N ARG A 175 2.58 -6.16 -29.72
CA ARG A 175 1.12 -6.11 -29.94
C ARG A 175 0.34 -6.28 -28.63
N GLY A 176 -0.80 -5.58 -28.52
CA GLY A 176 -1.68 -5.67 -27.34
C GLY A 176 -1.00 -5.15 -26.06
N ILE A 177 -0.98 -5.93 -25.00
CA ILE A 177 -0.42 -5.53 -23.69
C ILE A 177 1.07 -5.18 -23.80
N ALA A 178 1.85 -5.92 -24.60
CA ALA A 178 3.26 -5.62 -24.82
C ALA A 178 3.48 -4.19 -25.37
N LYS A 179 2.62 -3.72 -26.29
CA LYS A 179 2.68 -2.36 -26.83
C LYS A 179 2.42 -1.27 -25.78
N PHE A 180 1.65 -1.58 -24.74
CA PHE A 180 1.40 -0.67 -23.62
C PHE A 180 2.56 -0.68 -22.62
N MET A 181 3.13 -1.86 -22.34
CA MET A 181 4.21 -2.02 -21.38
C MET A 181 5.56 -1.50 -21.89
N GLU A 182 5.81 -1.61 -23.21
CA GLU A 182 7.10 -1.23 -23.80
C GLU A 182 7.52 0.21 -23.52
N PRO A 183 6.69 1.26 -23.72
CA PRO A 183 7.06 2.63 -23.40
C PRO A 183 7.46 2.82 -21.92
N LEU A 184 6.80 2.09 -21.02
CA LEU A 184 7.10 2.16 -19.56
C LEU A 184 8.42 1.46 -19.23
N VAL A 185 8.71 0.33 -19.86
CA VAL A 185 10.01 -0.34 -19.72
C VAL A 185 11.14 0.52 -20.27
N ILE A 186 10.91 1.17 -21.42
CA ILE A 186 11.87 2.11 -22.03
C ILE A 186 12.09 3.30 -21.11
N LEU A 187 11.04 3.90 -20.56
CA LEU A 187 11.12 5.00 -19.58
C LEU A 187 11.99 4.61 -18.37
N VAL A 188 11.74 3.44 -17.78
CA VAL A 188 12.57 2.98 -16.63
C VAL A 188 14.01 2.72 -17.05
N ARG A 189 14.24 2.20 -18.26
CA ARG A 189 15.59 1.92 -18.75
C ARG A 189 16.36 3.17 -19.13
N ASP A 190 15.77 4.03 -19.98
CA ASP A 190 16.49 5.12 -20.66
C ASP A 190 16.45 6.41 -19.84
N ASP A 191 15.35 6.70 -19.13
CA ASP A 191 15.20 7.94 -18.36
C ASP A 191 15.59 7.76 -16.86
N ILE A 192 15.54 6.52 -16.34
CA ILE A 192 15.87 6.28 -14.92
C ILE A 192 17.17 5.50 -14.76
N ALA A 193 17.27 4.28 -15.34
CA ALA A 193 18.39 3.39 -15.01
C ALA A 193 19.71 3.85 -15.62
N LYS A 194 19.75 4.13 -16.92
CA LYS A 194 20.99 4.52 -17.60
C LYS A 194 21.59 5.83 -17.09
N PRO A 195 20.83 6.93 -16.97
CA PRO A 195 21.39 8.20 -16.54
C PRO A 195 21.93 8.17 -15.10
N ASN A 196 21.29 7.41 -14.21
CA ASN A 196 21.59 7.40 -12.78
C ASN A 196 22.62 6.32 -12.38
N ILE A 197 22.68 5.20 -13.09
CA ILE A 197 23.59 4.06 -12.74
C ILE A 197 24.76 3.96 -13.72
N GLY A 198 24.57 4.44 -14.96
CA GLY A 198 25.56 4.33 -16.02
C GLY A 198 25.34 3.09 -16.90
N GLU A 199 25.86 3.14 -18.13
CA GLU A 199 25.63 2.12 -19.16
C GLU A 199 26.25 0.75 -18.84
N LYS A 200 27.27 0.68 -18.00
CA LYS A 200 27.96 -0.56 -17.65
C LYS A 200 27.16 -1.40 -16.66
N ASP A 201 26.60 -0.77 -15.63
CA ASP A 201 26.05 -1.46 -14.44
C ASP A 201 24.51 -1.49 -14.40
N TYR A 202 23.79 -0.65 -15.19
CA TYR A 202 22.33 -0.56 -15.14
C TYR A 202 21.60 -1.87 -15.33
N LYS A 203 22.16 -2.78 -16.18
CA LYS A 203 21.54 -4.08 -16.50
C LYS A 203 21.35 -4.95 -15.27
N ARG A 204 22.27 -4.85 -14.30
CA ARG A 204 22.23 -5.62 -13.05
C ARG A 204 21.03 -5.21 -12.19
N PHE A 205 20.70 -3.92 -12.14
CA PHE A 205 19.65 -3.38 -11.30
C PHE A 205 18.29 -3.26 -12.00
N MET A 206 18.28 -3.39 -13.32
CA MET A 206 17.08 -3.26 -14.15
C MET A 206 15.92 -4.17 -13.72
N PRO A 207 16.12 -5.46 -13.36
CA PRO A 207 15.03 -6.31 -12.89
C PRO A 207 14.37 -5.78 -11.62
N TYR A 208 15.17 -5.29 -10.67
CA TYR A 208 14.66 -4.70 -9.43
C TYR A 208 13.89 -3.40 -9.70
N LEU A 209 14.44 -2.48 -10.48
CA LEU A 209 13.83 -1.20 -10.81
C LEU A 209 12.48 -1.39 -11.52
N LEU A 210 12.40 -2.32 -12.47
CA LEU A 210 11.14 -2.66 -13.14
C LEU A 210 10.13 -3.25 -12.16
N THR A 211 10.57 -4.19 -11.31
CA THR A 211 9.69 -4.81 -10.32
C THR A 211 9.09 -3.77 -9.39
N VAL A 212 9.91 -2.88 -8.83
CA VAL A 212 9.47 -1.85 -7.89
C VAL A 212 8.55 -0.84 -8.56
N PHE A 213 8.92 -0.37 -9.76
CA PHE A 213 8.10 0.57 -10.52
C PHE A 213 6.69 0.03 -10.76
N PHE A 214 6.61 -1.17 -11.34
CA PHE A 214 5.31 -1.76 -11.65
C PHE A 214 4.56 -2.21 -10.42
N PHE A 215 5.25 -2.68 -9.38
CA PHE A 215 4.63 -3.06 -8.11
C PHE A 215 3.95 -1.85 -7.45
N ILE A 216 4.66 -0.75 -7.27
CA ILE A 216 4.11 0.46 -6.66
C ILE A 216 2.96 1.02 -7.51
N TRP A 217 3.15 1.10 -8.83
CA TRP A 217 2.12 1.61 -9.71
C TRP A 217 0.85 0.75 -9.69
N MET A 218 0.98 -0.58 -9.81
CA MET A 218 -0.17 -1.49 -9.77
C MET A 218 -0.82 -1.54 -8.39
N ALA A 219 -0.04 -1.56 -7.31
CA ALA A 219 -0.56 -1.53 -5.95
C ALA A 219 -1.41 -0.29 -5.70
N ASN A 220 -0.94 0.89 -6.15
CA ASN A 220 -1.66 2.15 -6.04
C ASN A 220 -2.91 2.17 -6.95
N MET A 221 -2.82 1.64 -8.18
CA MET A 221 -3.97 1.51 -9.08
C MET A 221 -5.08 0.63 -8.49
N ILE A 222 -4.71 -0.50 -7.91
CA ILE A 222 -5.66 -1.40 -7.23
C ILE A 222 -6.22 -0.73 -5.97
N GLY A 223 -5.40 0.05 -5.25
CA GLY A 223 -5.81 0.83 -4.09
C GLY A 223 -6.93 1.83 -4.37
N GLN A 224 -6.98 2.37 -5.58
CA GLN A 224 -8.04 3.28 -6.02
C GLN A 224 -9.33 2.55 -6.44
N THR A 225 -9.33 1.22 -6.47
CA THR A 225 -10.54 0.45 -6.73
C THR A 225 -11.44 0.41 -5.48
N PRO A 226 -12.77 0.23 -5.64
CA PRO A 226 -13.68 0.15 -4.51
C PRO A 226 -13.45 -1.07 -3.60
N LEU A 227 -12.50 -1.95 -3.93
CA LEU A 227 -12.11 -3.10 -3.12
C LEU A 227 -11.43 -2.69 -1.79
N GLY A 228 -11.12 -1.40 -1.58
CA GLY A 228 -10.56 -0.89 -0.33
C GLY A 228 -9.17 -1.48 -0.01
N ILE A 229 -8.38 -1.82 -1.03
CA ILE A 229 -7.06 -2.43 -0.88
C ILE A 229 -6.02 -1.32 -0.85
N ASN A 230 -5.52 -0.96 0.32
CA ASN A 230 -4.49 0.06 0.45
C ASN A 230 -3.14 -0.57 0.82
N ILE A 231 -2.47 -1.21 -0.16
CA ILE A 231 -1.19 -1.92 0.06
C ILE A 231 -0.09 -0.95 0.50
N THR A 232 0.09 0.14 -0.21
CA THR A 232 1.17 1.11 0.03
C THR A 232 0.84 2.12 1.12
N GLY A 233 -0.40 2.16 1.60
CA GLY A 233 -0.81 2.84 2.83
C GLY A 233 -0.51 2.03 4.10
N ASN A 234 0.03 0.81 3.98
CA ASN A 234 0.57 0.07 5.10
C ASN A 234 2.06 0.38 5.28
N ILE A 235 2.44 0.92 6.45
CA ILE A 235 3.81 1.32 6.75
C ILE A 235 4.80 0.14 6.69
N ALA A 236 4.35 -1.07 7.01
CA ALA A 236 5.21 -2.25 6.97
C ALA A 236 5.63 -2.61 5.53
N VAL A 237 4.71 -2.47 4.57
CA VAL A 237 5.00 -2.73 3.14
C VAL A 237 5.95 -1.68 2.59
N THR A 238 5.69 -0.39 2.86
CA THR A 238 6.54 0.70 2.37
C THR A 238 7.92 0.68 3.00
N MET A 239 8.00 0.32 4.29
CA MET A 239 9.27 0.08 4.99
C MET A 239 10.01 -1.11 4.41
N GLY A 240 9.33 -2.21 4.13
CA GLY A 240 9.91 -3.39 3.48
C GLY A 240 10.55 -3.04 2.13
N LEU A 241 9.85 -2.31 1.26
CA LEU A 241 10.38 -1.85 -0.03
C LEU A 241 11.61 -0.94 0.14
N ALA A 242 11.54 0.00 1.09
CA ALA A 242 12.66 0.91 1.37
C ALA A 242 13.87 0.17 1.93
N LEU A 243 13.67 -0.81 2.82
CA LEU A 243 14.74 -1.65 3.37
C LEU A 243 15.38 -2.55 2.31
N ILE A 244 14.59 -3.16 1.42
CA ILE A 244 15.14 -3.95 0.30
C ILE A 244 16.01 -3.06 -0.58
N THR A 245 15.55 -1.85 -0.93
CA THR A 245 16.37 -0.88 -1.67
C THR A 245 17.66 -0.55 -0.93
N PHE A 246 17.57 -0.30 0.37
CA PHE A 246 18.72 0.00 1.22
C PHE A 246 19.72 -1.14 1.24
N PHE A 247 19.30 -2.36 1.56
CA PHE A 247 20.20 -3.50 1.60
C PHE A 247 20.82 -3.78 0.22
N LEU A 248 20.04 -3.70 -0.86
CA LEU A 248 20.55 -3.89 -2.20
C LEU A 248 21.62 -2.84 -2.55
N THR A 249 21.43 -1.59 -2.12
CA THR A 249 22.43 -0.51 -2.25
C THR A 249 23.70 -0.85 -1.48
N GLN A 250 23.58 -1.20 -0.19
CA GLN A 250 24.74 -1.48 0.67
C GLN A 250 25.54 -2.69 0.18
N PHE A 251 24.87 -3.78 -0.19
CA PHE A 251 25.54 -4.98 -0.72
C PHE A 251 26.13 -4.81 -2.13
N SER A 252 25.67 -3.81 -2.87
CA SER A 252 26.23 -3.47 -4.18
C SER A 252 27.34 -2.44 -4.11
N GLY A 253 27.56 -1.82 -2.94
CA GLY A 253 28.55 -0.80 -2.71
C GLY A 253 29.99 -1.30 -2.99
N ARG A 254 30.70 -0.57 -3.85
CA ARG A 254 32.13 -0.81 -4.15
C ARG A 254 33.00 -0.29 -3.02
N LYS A 255 34.30 -0.60 -3.07
CA LYS A 255 35.26 -0.14 -2.05
C LYS A 255 35.30 1.39 -1.96
N ASP A 256 35.19 2.07 -3.09
CA ASP A 256 35.21 3.52 -3.18
C ASP A 256 33.99 4.16 -2.48
N TYR A 257 32.81 3.54 -2.62
CA TYR A 257 31.61 3.94 -1.90
C TYR A 257 31.80 3.88 -0.38
N TRP A 258 32.35 2.78 0.14
CA TRP A 258 32.62 2.63 1.57
C TRP A 258 33.75 3.52 2.04
N ALA A 259 34.78 3.71 1.19
CA ALA A 259 35.85 4.65 1.47
C ALA A 259 35.33 6.08 1.56
N HIS A 260 34.39 6.47 0.69
CA HIS A 260 33.78 7.80 0.74
C HIS A 260 32.99 8.03 2.05
N ILE A 261 32.25 7.03 2.52
CA ILE A 261 31.47 7.12 3.75
C ILE A 261 32.36 7.22 4.99
N PHE A 262 33.38 6.36 5.10
CA PHE A 262 34.20 6.25 6.32
C PHE A 262 35.46 7.11 6.27
N TRP A 263 35.99 7.35 5.07
CA TRP A 263 37.29 7.97 4.90
C TRP A 263 37.36 8.90 3.70
N MET A 264 36.45 9.84 3.62
CA MET A 264 36.30 10.78 2.49
C MET A 264 37.66 11.29 1.97
N PRO A 265 38.12 10.89 0.76
CA PRO A 265 39.43 11.34 0.21
C PRO A 265 39.38 12.83 -0.09
N GLY A 266 40.55 13.51 0.03
CA GLY A 266 40.66 14.93 -0.28
C GLY A 266 40.20 15.90 0.81
N VAL A 267 39.71 15.44 1.96
CA VAL A 267 39.25 16.28 3.07
C VAL A 267 40.26 16.30 4.22
N PRO A 268 40.53 17.48 4.85
CA PRO A 268 41.35 17.56 6.05
C PRO A 268 40.88 16.67 7.19
N TYR A 269 41.80 16.12 7.97
CA TYR A 269 41.48 15.14 9.03
C TYR A 269 40.41 15.61 10.03
N LEU A 270 40.52 16.88 10.50
CA LEU A 270 39.56 17.42 11.46
C LEU A 270 38.13 17.47 10.90
N MET A 271 38.00 17.82 9.63
CA MET A 271 36.69 17.91 8.96
C MET A 271 36.10 16.54 8.67
N ARG A 272 36.96 15.57 8.41
CA ARG A 272 36.57 14.16 8.17
C ARG A 272 35.86 13.53 9.37
N VAL A 273 36.34 13.82 10.60
CA VAL A 273 35.74 13.35 11.85
C VAL A 273 34.31 13.89 12.03
N ILE A 274 34.03 15.10 11.53
CA ILE A 274 32.67 15.69 11.61
C ILE A 274 31.78 15.16 10.48
N LEU A 275 32.31 14.99 9.28
CA LEU A 275 31.55 14.55 8.11
C LEU A 275 31.13 13.07 8.18
N MET A 276 31.97 12.18 8.74
CA MET A 276 31.69 10.76 8.86
C MET A 276 30.36 10.44 9.59
N PRO A 277 30.05 10.99 10.78
CA PRO A 277 28.75 10.76 11.42
C PRO A 277 27.57 11.28 10.57
N ILE A 278 27.74 12.40 9.87
CA ILE A 278 26.70 12.98 9.01
C ILE A 278 26.42 12.05 7.82
N GLU A 279 27.47 11.50 7.20
CA GLU A 279 27.33 10.56 6.08
C GLU A 279 26.67 9.25 6.53
N ILE A 280 27.05 8.73 7.69
CA ILE A 280 26.42 7.55 8.29
C ILE A 280 24.93 7.83 8.58
N LEU A 281 24.58 8.96 9.15
CA LEU A 281 23.19 9.36 9.34
C LEU A 281 22.46 9.44 8.01
N GLY A 282 23.10 10.00 6.98
CA GLY A 282 22.56 10.07 5.62
C GLY A 282 22.15 8.71 5.06
N LEU A 283 22.92 7.66 5.35
CA LEU A 283 22.58 6.29 4.94
C LEU A 283 21.22 5.83 5.48
N PHE A 284 20.89 6.15 6.72
CA PHE A 284 19.60 5.77 7.34
C PHE A 284 18.47 6.71 6.94
N VAL A 285 18.76 7.98 6.72
CA VAL A 285 17.75 8.98 6.30
C VAL A 285 17.22 8.66 4.89
N LYS A 286 18.05 8.15 3.99
CA LYS A 286 17.65 7.81 2.61
C LYS A 286 16.46 6.81 2.56
N PRO A 287 16.53 5.60 3.15
CA PRO A 287 15.41 4.66 3.14
C PRO A 287 14.19 5.19 3.93
N PHE A 288 14.42 5.91 5.03
CA PHE A 288 13.36 6.49 5.82
C PHE A 288 12.56 7.55 5.03
N SER A 289 13.25 8.43 4.31
CA SER A 289 12.62 9.41 3.42
C SER A 289 11.81 8.75 2.30
N LEU A 290 12.35 7.64 1.74
CA LEU A 290 11.69 6.89 0.69
C LEU A 290 10.40 6.23 1.19
N MET A 291 10.44 5.62 2.38
CA MET A 291 9.31 5.01 3.07
C MET A 291 8.21 6.04 3.36
N ILE A 292 8.56 7.16 4.04
CA ILE A 292 7.57 8.16 4.42
C ILE A 292 6.90 8.78 3.20
N ARG A 293 7.65 9.08 2.16
CA ARG A 293 7.09 9.68 0.95
C ARG A 293 6.04 8.78 0.30
N LEU A 294 6.33 7.46 0.20
CA LEU A 294 5.39 6.51 -0.37
C LEU A 294 4.14 6.37 0.50
N TYR A 295 4.34 6.17 1.80
CA TYR A 295 3.26 6.02 2.78
C TYR A 295 2.37 7.26 2.88
N ALA A 296 2.97 8.44 3.09
CA ALA A 296 2.23 9.66 3.34
C ALA A 296 1.39 10.12 2.15
N ASN A 297 1.91 10.01 0.92
CA ASN A 297 1.18 10.41 -0.28
C ASN A 297 -0.10 9.58 -0.47
N ILE A 298 0.00 8.28 -0.31
CA ILE A 298 -1.15 7.38 -0.49
C ILE A 298 -2.16 7.54 0.65
N LEU A 299 -1.67 7.59 1.90
CA LEU A 299 -2.56 7.78 3.04
C LEU A 299 -3.31 9.11 2.96
N ALA A 300 -2.63 10.20 2.60
CA ALA A 300 -3.23 11.52 2.46
C ALA A 300 -4.30 11.54 1.34
N GLY A 301 -4.03 10.93 0.19
CA GLY A 301 -4.98 10.82 -0.92
C GLY A 301 -6.26 10.11 -0.50
N HIS A 302 -6.15 8.93 0.08
CA HIS A 302 -7.31 8.17 0.56
C HIS A 302 -8.12 8.90 1.64
N VAL A 303 -7.46 9.51 2.63
CA VAL A 303 -8.14 10.25 3.70
C VAL A 303 -8.91 11.45 3.15
N VAL A 304 -8.33 12.19 2.19
CA VAL A 304 -8.99 13.34 1.56
C VAL A 304 -10.22 12.90 0.78
N ILE A 305 -10.09 11.89 -0.08
CA ILE A 305 -11.22 11.39 -0.89
C ILE A 305 -12.34 10.87 0.00
N MET A 306 -12.04 10.05 1.01
CA MET A 306 -13.05 9.55 1.96
C MET A 306 -13.72 10.70 2.74
N SER A 307 -12.96 11.74 3.09
CA SER A 307 -13.51 12.90 3.79
C SER A 307 -14.50 13.67 2.94
N ILE A 308 -14.21 13.86 1.65
CA ILE A 308 -15.11 14.57 0.73
C ILE A 308 -16.36 13.74 0.43
N ILE A 309 -16.23 12.42 0.29
CA ILE A 309 -17.38 11.54 0.12
C ILE A 309 -18.28 11.62 1.37
N SER A 310 -17.70 11.64 2.57
CA SER A 310 -18.45 11.80 3.82
C SER A 310 -19.25 13.10 3.87
N LEU A 311 -18.74 14.20 3.29
CA LEU A 311 -19.48 15.47 3.20
C LEU A 311 -20.74 15.36 2.35
N ILE A 312 -20.79 14.49 1.34
CA ILE A 312 -22.00 14.23 0.55
C ILE A 312 -23.14 13.77 1.45
N PHE A 313 -22.85 12.87 2.39
CA PHE A 313 -23.84 12.33 3.32
C PHE A 313 -24.26 13.34 4.40
N ILE A 314 -23.31 14.17 4.87
CA ILE A 314 -23.57 15.17 5.92
C ILE A 314 -24.48 16.29 5.39
N PHE A 315 -24.21 16.80 4.19
CA PHE A 315 -24.96 17.93 3.65
C PHE A 315 -26.32 17.54 3.03
N GLY A 316 -26.50 16.32 2.55
CA GLY A 316 -27.77 15.76 2.05
C GLY A 316 -28.51 16.60 0.99
N ASN A 317 -27.88 17.66 0.45
CA ASN A 317 -28.49 18.58 -0.48
C ASN A 317 -28.04 18.25 -1.91
N TRP A 318 -28.96 18.21 -2.86
CA TRP A 318 -28.73 17.95 -4.28
C TRP A 318 -27.58 18.79 -4.89
N PHE A 319 -27.51 20.08 -4.57
CA PHE A 319 -26.45 20.97 -5.08
C PHE A 319 -25.08 20.61 -4.48
N ALA A 320 -25.02 20.39 -3.18
CA ALA A 320 -23.80 19.97 -2.48
C ALA A 320 -23.33 18.60 -2.99
N THR A 321 -24.25 17.65 -3.16
CA THR A 321 -23.94 16.31 -3.70
C THR A 321 -23.27 16.41 -5.08
N GLY A 322 -23.83 17.22 -5.99
CA GLY A 322 -23.23 17.42 -7.32
C GLY A 322 -21.84 18.06 -7.27
N ALA A 323 -21.65 19.06 -6.40
CA ALA A 323 -20.37 19.75 -6.25
C ALA A 323 -19.30 18.82 -5.65
N PHE A 324 -19.60 18.09 -4.57
CA PHE A 324 -18.66 17.17 -3.94
C PHE A 324 -18.37 15.93 -4.79
N PHE A 325 -19.34 15.44 -5.55
CA PHE A 325 -19.11 14.38 -6.54
C PHE A 325 -18.13 14.81 -7.62
N GLY A 326 -18.32 16.02 -8.19
CA GLY A 326 -17.39 16.59 -9.17
C GLY A 326 -15.98 16.77 -8.61
N LEU A 327 -15.88 17.22 -7.34
CA LEU A 327 -14.61 17.39 -6.66
C LEU A 327 -13.93 16.04 -6.39
N THR A 328 -14.67 15.03 -5.94
CA THR A 328 -14.14 13.65 -5.74
C THR A 328 -13.63 13.06 -7.04
N PHE A 329 -14.36 13.22 -8.13
CA PHE A 329 -13.94 12.76 -9.46
C PHE A 329 -12.65 13.44 -9.91
N PHE A 330 -12.54 14.76 -9.75
CA PHE A 330 -11.34 15.52 -10.07
C PHE A 330 -10.13 15.06 -9.22
N LEU A 331 -10.31 14.87 -7.92
CA LEU A 331 -9.27 14.37 -7.03
C LEU A 331 -8.84 12.95 -7.36
N SER A 332 -9.76 12.07 -7.75
CA SER A 332 -9.42 10.71 -8.18
C SER A 332 -8.52 10.69 -9.42
N ILE A 333 -8.71 11.64 -10.34
CA ILE A 333 -7.80 11.79 -11.50
C ILE A 333 -6.41 12.25 -11.04
N ILE A 334 -6.34 13.20 -10.11
CA ILE A 334 -5.06 13.66 -9.54
C ILE A 334 -4.37 12.51 -8.81
N GLU A 335 -5.09 11.73 -8.01
CA GLU A 335 -4.53 10.59 -7.28
C GLU A 335 -3.98 9.53 -8.22
N LEU A 336 -4.65 9.28 -9.35
CA LEU A 336 -4.13 8.39 -10.41
C LEU A 336 -2.78 8.88 -10.97
N LEU A 337 -2.65 10.19 -11.19
CA LEU A 337 -1.41 10.80 -11.66
C LEU A 337 -0.32 10.72 -10.59
N VAL A 338 -0.68 11.00 -9.33
CA VAL A 338 0.24 10.89 -8.17
C VAL A 338 0.70 9.45 -7.99
N ALA A 339 -0.17 8.45 -8.19
CA ALA A 339 0.18 7.04 -8.11
C ALA A 339 1.29 6.67 -9.12
N PHE A 340 1.19 7.16 -10.36
CA PHE A 340 2.24 6.98 -11.37
C PHE A 340 3.53 7.73 -11.01
N LEU A 341 3.39 9.00 -10.64
CA LEU A 341 4.52 9.84 -10.24
C LEU A 341 5.27 9.26 -9.05
N GLN A 342 4.57 8.68 -8.10
CA GLN A 342 5.18 8.06 -6.92
C GLN A 342 6.01 6.82 -7.29
N ALA A 343 5.51 5.97 -8.20
CA ALA A 343 6.28 4.84 -8.73
C ALA A 343 7.55 5.33 -9.45
N TYR A 344 7.42 6.39 -10.24
CA TYR A 344 8.55 7.01 -10.95
C TYR A 344 9.60 7.56 -9.99
N ILE A 345 9.19 8.37 -8.99
CA ILE A 345 10.12 9.01 -8.03
C ILE A 345 10.81 7.95 -7.16
N PHE A 346 10.08 6.94 -6.68
CA PHE A 346 10.66 5.87 -5.88
C PHE A 346 11.74 5.12 -6.67
N THR A 347 11.44 4.76 -7.91
CA THR A 347 12.36 4.04 -8.80
C THR A 347 13.59 4.90 -9.17
N MET A 348 13.38 6.18 -9.43
CA MET A 348 14.45 7.12 -9.75
C MET A 348 15.42 7.31 -8.57
N LEU A 349 14.90 7.50 -7.35
CA LEU A 349 15.73 7.61 -6.15
C LEU A 349 16.47 6.32 -5.85
N SER A 350 15.83 5.16 -6.05
CA SER A 350 16.49 3.86 -5.94
C SER A 350 17.65 3.74 -6.94
N ALA A 351 17.45 4.17 -8.19
CA ALA A 351 18.49 4.17 -9.21
C ALA A 351 19.66 5.11 -8.85
N LEU A 352 19.37 6.30 -8.30
CA LEU A 352 20.39 7.22 -7.80
C LEU A 352 21.22 6.60 -6.67
N TYR A 353 20.59 5.87 -5.74
CA TYR A 353 21.29 5.19 -4.66
C TYR A 353 22.17 4.05 -5.18
N PHE A 354 21.70 3.30 -6.16
CA PHE A 354 22.52 2.27 -6.82
C PHE A 354 23.68 2.89 -7.60
N GLY A 355 23.44 3.99 -8.31
CA GLY A 355 24.47 4.71 -9.03
C GLY A 355 25.60 5.17 -8.10
N SER A 356 25.25 5.84 -7.00
CA SER A 356 26.23 6.27 -6.01
C SER A 356 27.00 5.11 -5.38
N ALA A 357 26.38 3.90 -5.27
CA ALA A 357 27.04 2.73 -4.71
C ALA A 357 28.04 2.05 -5.68
N VAL A 358 27.82 2.19 -7.00
CA VAL A 358 28.64 1.53 -8.03
C VAL A 358 29.58 2.51 -8.78
N GLU A 359 29.46 3.81 -8.50
CA GLU A 359 30.30 4.83 -9.10
C GLU A 359 31.77 4.58 -8.81
N VAL A 360 32.60 4.63 -9.84
CA VAL A 360 34.06 4.54 -9.74
C VAL A 360 34.60 5.97 -9.82
N HIS A 361 35.22 6.42 -8.77
CA HIS A 361 36.01 7.64 -8.83
C HIS A 361 37.34 7.29 -9.51
N ASP A 362 37.47 7.55 -10.82
CA ASP A 362 38.76 7.53 -11.46
C ASP A 362 39.62 8.61 -10.78
N GLU A 363 40.62 8.15 -10.01
CA GLU A 363 41.68 9.05 -9.50
C GLU A 363 42.40 9.62 -10.73
N HIS A 364 41.98 10.79 -11.20
CA HIS A 364 42.78 11.55 -12.11
C HIS A 364 44.00 12.08 -11.34
N HIS A 365 45.10 11.35 -11.50
CA HIS A 365 46.45 11.87 -11.22
C HIS A 365 46.83 12.97 -12.20
#